data_9e5268abd92fc294815324d0fa38dca6
#
_entry.id   9e5268abd92fc294815324d0fa38dca6
#
_cell.length_a   1.000
_cell.length_b   1.000
_cell.length_c   1.000
_cell.angle_alpha   90.00
_cell.angle_beta   90.00
_cell.angle_gamma   90.00
#
_symmetry.space_group_name_H-M   'P 1'
#
loop_
_entity.id
_entity.type
_entity.pdbx_description
1 polymer ?
#
loop_
_entity_poly.entity_id
_entity_poly.type
_entity_poly.pdbx_seq_one_letter_code
_entity_poly.pdbx_strand_id
1 'polypeptide(L)'
;MSEPTTILPPVLPPRQHFHHCPRCAKALAGAAEANRIECSACGFLLYFNPTVAGVAFASREDGRVLFIRRAKEPGKDLLAPPGGFIDLGETAEVAVEREYREEVGVRITDVTFLCSQVNQYAYRGVLYPVLDLFFTARAVNPTAAQSLDDVAGFEWRDPLTVAEDELAFPSMKAALRVLQARLRNPTP
;
A
#
# COMPACT_ATOMS: atom_id res chain seq x y z
N MET A 1 -1.22 -38.20 16.51
CA MET A 1 -1.34 -36.94 17.28
C MET A 1 -1.69 -35.88 16.26
N SER A 2 -2.94 -35.43 16.24
CA SER A 2 -3.38 -34.35 15.33
C SER A 2 -2.80 -33.02 15.83
N GLU A 3 -2.13 -32.29 14.95
CA GLU A 3 -1.67 -30.93 15.25
C GLU A 3 -2.86 -30.04 15.64
N PRO A 4 -2.69 -29.17 16.63
CA PRO A 4 -3.75 -28.25 17.00
C PRO A 4 -4.01 -27.30 15.83
N THR A 5 -5.23 -27.33 15.32
CA THR A 5 -5.69 -26.35 14.29
C THR A 5 -5.62 -24.95 14.93
N THR A 6 -4.60 -24.20 14.60
CA THR A 6 -4.49 -22.79 15.02
C THR A 6 -5.60 -22.01 14.33
N ILE A 7 -6.69 -21.74 15.04
CA ILE A 7 -7.75 -20.85 14.58
C ILE A 7 -7.15 -19.45 14.59
N LEU A 8 -6.82 -18.91 13.40
CA LEU A 8 -6.40 -17.53 13.28
C LEU A 8 -7.52 -16.60 13.79
N PRO A 9 -7.19 -15.58 14.59
CA PRO A 9 -8.18 -14.63 15.04
C PRO A 9 -8.84 -13.94 13.84
N PRO A 10 -10.12 -13.54 13.95
CA PRO A 10 -10.79 -12.83 12.86
C PRO A 10 -10.06 -11.54 12.54
N VAL A 11 -9.98 -11.20 11.24
CA VAL A 11 -9.41 -9.92 10.79
C VAL A 11 -10.48 -8.84 10.96
N LEU A 12 -10.23 -7.89 11.85
CA LEU A 12 -11.21 -6.90 12.27
C LEU A 12 -10.70 -5.46 11.94
N PRO A 13 -11.61 -4.52 11.64
CA PRO A 13 -11.27 -3.10 11.53
C PRO A 13 -10.61 -2.56 12.82
N PRO A 14 -9.75 -1.52 12.74
CA PRO A 14 -9.00 -1.01 13.89
C PRO A 14 -9.89 -0.67 15.10
N ARG A 15 -11.08 -0.09 14.89
CA ARG A 15 -12.01 0.29 15.97
C ARG A 15 -12.41 -0.90 16.83
N GLN A 16 -12.56 -2.08 16.26
CA GLN A 16 -13.05 -3.29 16.97
C GLN A 16 -12.01 -3.88 17.92
N HIS A 17 -10.76 -3.46 17.84
CA HIS A 17 -9.70 -3.87 18.78
C HIS A 17 -9.69 -3.03 20.08
N PHE A 18 -10.46 -1.94 20.15
CA PHE A 18 -10.50 -1.05 21.31
C PHE A 18 -11.74 -1.32 22.16
N HIS A 19 -11.58 -2.06 23.24
CA HIS A 19 -12.65 -2.36 24.22
C HIS A 19 -12.68 -1.38 25.39
N HIS A 20 -11.56 -0.68 25.63
CA HIS A 20 -11.40 0.29 26.72
C HIS A 20 -10.80 1.59 26.20
N CYS A 21 -11.14 2.71 26.87
CA CYS A 21 -10.57 4.01 26.56
C CYS A 21 -9.07 4.03 26.84
N PRO A 22 -8.21 4.40 25.85
CA PRO A 22 -6.75 4.42 26.06
C PRO A 22 -6.29 5.50 27.04
N ARG A 23 -7.15 6.49 27.39
CA ARG A 23 -6.83 7.55 28.36
C ARG A 23 -7.21 7.18 29.79
N CYS A 24 -8.41 6.61 30.03
CA CYS A 24 -8.93 6.40 31.38
C CYS A 24 -9.36 4.95 31.69
N ALA A 25 -9.11 4.04 30.78
CA ALA A 25 -9.45 2.62 30.88
C ALA A 25 -10.95 2.30 31.07
N LYS A 26 -11.86 3.27 30.97
CA LYS A 26 -13.30 3.03 30.99
C LYS A 26 -13.69 2.13 29.82
N ALA A 27 -14.53 1.12 30.08
CA ALA A 27 -15.08 0.28 29.01
C ALA A 27 -15.83 1.15 27.98
N LEU A 28 -15.56 0.91 26.71
CA LEU A 28 -16.18 1.61 25.60
C LEU A 28 -17.46 0.89 25.20
N ALA A 29 -18.59 1.59 25.33
CA ALA A 29 -19.85 1.19 24.73
C ALA A 29 -19.94 1.85 23.35
N GLY A 30 -20.48 1.17 22.34
CA GLY A 30 -20.80 1.79 21.08
C GLY A 30 -20.58 0.90 19.85
N ALA A 31 -21.13 1.35 18.74
CA ALA A 31 -21.18 0.61 17.50
C ALA A 31 -19.75 0.32 16.99
N ALA A 32 -19.49 -0.93 16.70
CA ALA A 32 -18.24 -1.41 16.10
C ALA A 32 -17.96 -0.78 14.71
N GLU A 33 -18.97 -0.16 14.11
CA GLU A 33 -18.93 0.47 12.78
C GLU A 33 -18.46 1.93 12.81
N ALA A 34 -18.32 2.53 14.01
CA ALA A 34 -17.88 3.93 14.10
C ALA A 34 -16.40 4.05 13.69
N ASN A 35 -16.10 5.09 12.90
CA ASN A 35 -14.73 5.45 12.55
C ASN A 35 -14.01 6.23 13.66
N ARG A 36 -14.53 6.23 14.89
CA ARG A 36 -13.99 6.97 16.05
C ARG A 36 -14.25 6.24 17.36
N ILE A 37 -13.42 6.58 18.35
CA ILE A 37 -13.68 6.32 19.76
C ILE A 37 -14.09 7.65 20.40
N GLU A 38 -15.19 7.65 21.15
CA GLU A 38 -15.61 8.75 21.99
C GLU A 38 -15.90 8.20 23.39
N CYS A 39 -15.13 8.65 24.38
CA CYS A 39 -15.27 8.19 25.76
C CYS A 39 -16.16 9.12 26.55
N SER A 40 -17.34 8.65 26.97
CA SER A 40 -18.28 9.44 27.79
C SER A 40 -17.78 9.77 29.19
N ALA A 41 -16.76 9.07 29.70
CA ALA A 41 -16.23 9.29 31.04
C ALA A 41 -15.16 10.40 31.08
N CYS A 42 -14.32 10.56 30.06
CA CYS A 42 -13.22 11.52 30.10
C CYS A 42 -13.14 12.44 28.86
N GLY A 43 -14.09 12.35 27.94
CA GLY A 43 -14.11 13.15 26.71
C GLY A 43 -13.02 12.82 25.70
N PHE A 44 -12.30 11.70 25.85
CA PHE A 44 -11.30 11.29 24.86
C PHE A 44 -11.97 11.01 23.52
N LEU A 45 -11.45 11.61 22.45
CA LEU A 45 -11.91 11.43 21.08
C LEU A 45 -10.73 11.01 20.20
N LEU A 46 -10.87 9.91 19.46
CA LEU A 46 -9.90 9.41 18.48
C LEU A 46 -10.64 9.00 17.22
N TYR A 47 -10.20 9.53 16.08
CA TYR A 47 -10.67 9.09 14.77
C TYR A 47 -9.73 8.04 14.17
N PHE A 48 -10.30 7.04 13.50
CA PHE A 48 -9.58 6.07 12.70
C PHE A 48 -9.61 6.53 11.23
N ASN A 49 -8.55 7.20 10.82
CA ASN A 49 -8.36 7.61 9.44
C ASN A 49 -7.72 6.47 8.64
N PRO A 50 -7.90 6.42 7.30
CA PRO A 50 -7.12 5.51 6.47
C PRO A 50 -5.63 5.71 6.68
N THR A 51 -4.88 4.62 6.75
CA THR A 51 -3.43 4.66 6.61
C THR A 51 -3.10 5.05 5.17
N VAL A 52 -2.12 5.91 4.96
CA VAL A 52 -1.76 6.38 3.61
C VAL A 52 -0.53 5.61 3.12
N ALA A 53 -0.58 5.14 1.88
CA ALA A 53 0.55 4.52 1.19
C ALA A 53 0.88 5.27 -0.09
N GLY A 54 2.17 5.40 -0.40
CA GLY A 54 2.68 5.93 -1.66
C GLY A 54 3.21 4.80 -2.53
N VAL A 55 2.81 4.75 -3.80
CA VAL A 55 3.19 3.71 -4.76
C VAL A 55 3.52 4.36 -6.11
N ALA A 56 4.61 3.96 -6.76
CA ALA A 56 4.96 4.59 -8.04
C ALA A 56 5.18 3.59 -9.18
N PHE A 57 4.69 3.95 -10.35
CA PHE A 57 5.03 3.32 -11.63
C PHE A 57 6.25 4.07 -12.21
N ALA A 58 7.47 3.65 -11.85
CA ALA A 58 8.67 4.27 -12.39
C ALA A 58 9.10 3.61 -13.70
N SER A 59 9.20 4.42 -14.75
CA SER A 59 9.60 3.99 -16.08
C SER A 59 11.09 4.20 -16.32
N ARG A 60 11.69 3.36 -17.14
CA ARG A 60 12.99 3.56 -17.76
C ARG A 60 12.82 4.13 -19.18
N GLU A 61 13.93 4.42 -19.87
CA GLU A 61 13.93 5.10 -21.19
C GLU A 61 13.13 4.37 -22.29
N ASP A 62 13.06 3.05 -22.24
CA ASP A 62 12.28 2.23 -23.21
C ASP A 62 10.78 2.14 -22.86
N GLY A 63 10.31 2.89 -21.87
CA GLY A 63 8.91 2.94 -21.45
C GLY A 63 8.48 1.79 -20.54
N ARG A 64 9.32 0.78 -20.28
CA ARG A 64 9.00 -0.29 -19.35
C ARG A 64 9.00 0.22 -17.91
N VAL A 65 8.05 -0.27 -17.14
CA VAL A 65 7.84 0.05 -15.72
C VAL A 65 8.34 -1.07 -14.84
N LEU A 66 8.91 -0.72 -13.69
CA LEU A 66 9.36 -1.68 -12.69
C LEU A 66 8.18 -2.20 -11.89
N PHE A 67 8.12 -3.52 -11.77
CA PHE A 67 7.26 -4.24 -10.84
C PHE A 67 8.12 -5.15 -9.97
N ILE A 68 7.77 -5.24 -8.69
CA ILE A 68 8.31 -6.22 -7.75
C ILE A 68 7.36 -7.41 -7.66
N ARG A 69 7.92 -8.56 -7.29
CA ARG A 69 7.16 -9.74 -6.85
C ARG A 69 7.19 -9.78 -5.33
N ARG A 70 6.03 -9.76 -4.71
CA ARG A 70 5.91 -9.70 -3.25
C ARG A 70 6.42 -10.98 -2.59
N ALA A 71 7.26 -10.85 -1.55
CA ALA A 71 7.77 -12.00 -0.79
C ALA A 71 6.82 -12.47 0.31
N LYS A 72 5.88 -11.61 0.77
CA LYS A 72 5.03 -11.85 1.94
C LYS A 72 3.55 -11.64 1.65
N GLU A 73 2.70 -12.27 2.46
CA GLU A 73 1.27 -11.98 2.48
C GLU A 73 0.96 -10.58 3.07
N PRO A 74 -0.15 -9.98 2.66
CA PRO A 74 -1.10 -10.40 1.62
C PRO A 74 -0.53 -10.22 0.20
N GLY A 75 -0.99 -11.08 -0.73
CA GLY A 75 -0.61 -10.97 -2.14
C GLY A 75 0.80 -11.49 -2.45
N LYS A 76 1.30 -12.45 -1.67
CA LYS A 76 2.57 -13.13 -1.94
C LYS A 76 2.60 -13.68 -3.36
N ASP A 77 3.77 -13.59 -4.01
CA ASP A 77 4.06 -14.02 -5.38
C ASP A 77 3.34 -13.21 -6.48
N LEU A 78 2.46 -12.27 -6.14
CA LEU A 78 1.84 -11.35 -7.09
C LEU A 78 2.72 -10.10 -7.31
N LEU A 79 2.48 -9.43 -8.43
CA LEU A 79 3.18 -8.21 -8.81
C LEU A 79 2.62 -7.00 -8.05
N ALA A 80 3.51 -6.07 -7.77
CA ALA A 80 3.18 -4.74 -7.27
C ALA A 80 4.16 -3.71 -7.85
N PRO A 81 3.76 -2.49 -8.16
CA PRO A 81 4.70 -1.39 -8.27
C PRO A 81 5.33 -1.15 -6.89
N PRO A 82 6.64 -0.82 -6.79
CA PRO A 82 7.27 -0.51 -5.51
C PRO A 82 6.57 0.62 -4.76
N GLY A 83 6.53 0.49 -3.42
CA GLY A 83 5.91 1.47 -2.54
C GLY A 83 5.43 0.87 -1.23
N GLY A 84 5.12 1.74 -0.27
CA GLY A 84 4.71 1.35 1.07
C GLY A 84 4.03 2.48 1.84
N PHE A 85 3.91 2.30 3.15
CA PHE A 85 3.28 3.30 4.01
C PHE A 85 4.13 4.56 4.13
N ILE A 86 3.43 5.70 4.18
CA ILE A 86 4.06 7.01 4.41
C ILE A 86 4.32 7.16 5.90
N ASP A 87 5.56 7.43 6.28
CA ASP A 87 5.96 7.64 7.65
C ASP A 87 5.57 9.02 8.18
N LEU A 88 5.51 9.15 9.51
CA LEU A 88 5.23 10.43 10.15
C LEU A 88 6.30 11.47 9.77
N GLY A 89 5.86 12.59 9.21
CA GLY A 89 6.73 13.68 8.79
C GLY A 89 7.26 13.55 7.35
N GLU A 90 6.91 12.49 6.62
CA GLU A 90 7.19 12.37 5.19
C GLU A 90 6.08 12.98 4.33
N THR A 91 6.46 13.49 3.15
CA THR A 91 5.51 13.67 2.04
C THR A 91 5.38 12.38 1.23
N ALA A 92 4.32 12.26 0.44
CA ALA A 92 4.10 11.06 -0.37
C ALA A 92 5.22 10.85 -1.42
N GLU A 93 5.76 11.93 -1.98
CA GLU A 93 6.87 11.89 -2.94
C GLU A 93 8.16 11.38 -2.28
N VAL A 94 8.46 11.83 -1.06
CA VAL A 94 9.63 11.37 -0.29
C VAL A 94 9.48 9.90 0.06
N ALA A 95 8.29 9.47 0.48
CA ALA A 95 8.01 8.08 0.81
C ALA A 95 8.25 7.15 -0.40
N VAL A 96 7.71 7.47 -1.59
CA VAL A 96 7.93 6.61 -2.76
C VAL A 96 9.40 6.58 -3.21
N GLU A 97 10.15 7.68 -3.04
CA GLU A 97 11.59 7.68 -3.31
C GLU A 97 12.38 6.82 -2.33
N ARG A 98 11.99 6.81 -1.04
CA ARG A 98 12.57 5.96 -0.01
C ARG A 98 12.30 4.49 -0.31
N GLU A 99 11.03 4.13 -0.55
CA GLU A 99 10.60 2.75 -0.84
C GLU A 99 11.32 2.18 -2.08
N TYR A 100 11.47 2.96 -3.16
CA TYR A 100 12.24 2.52 -4.33
C TYR A 100 13.70 2.20 -4.00
N ARG A 101 14.32 2.95 -3.10
CA ARG A 101 15.69 2.68 -2.65
C ARG A 101 15.77 1.44 -1.77
N GLU A 102 14.82 1.28 -0.85
CA GLU A 102 14.77 0.18 0.12
C GLU A 102 14.42 -1.15 -0.55
N GLU A 103 13.41 -1.18 -1.42
CA GLU A 103 12.93 -2.41 -2.05
C GLU A 103 13.78 -2.87 -3.24
N VAL A 104 14.28 -1.93 -4.05
CA VAL A 104 14.93 -2.27 -5.32
C VAL A 104 16.25 -1.54 -5.62
N GLY A 105 16.75 -0.66 -4.73
CA GLY A 105 18.00 0.06 -4.91
C GLY A 105 17.99 1.12 -6.03
N VAL A 106 16.81 1.40 -6.60
CA VAL A 106 16.65 2.34 -7.71
C VAL A 106 16.31 3.74 -7.18
N ARG A 107 16.97 4.77 -7.73
CA ARG A 107 16.56 6.17 -7.53
C ARG A 107 15.55 6.56 -8.59
N ILE A 108 14.52 7.30 -8.18
CA ILE A 108 13.50 7.84 -9.08
C ILE A 108 13.47 9.36 -9.03
N THR A 109 12.99 9.98 -10.10
CA THR A 109 12.76 11.43 -10.25
C THR A 109 11.44 11.68 -10.96
N ASP A 110 11.08 12.96 -11.10
CA ASP A 110 9.87 13.38 -11.83
C ASP A 110 8.60 12.71 -11.27
N VAL A 111 8.56 12.56 -9.94
CA VAL A 111 7.42 11.97 -9.24
C VAL A 111 6.19 12.83 -9.44
N THR A 112 5.21 12.30 -10.16
CA THR A 112 3.99 13.03 -10.54
C THR A 112 2.76 12.22 -10.14
N PHE A 113 1.80 12.86 -9.47
CA PHE A 113 0.56 12.22 -9.04
C PHE A 113 -0.24 11.66 -10.22
N LEU A 114 -0.64 10.42 -10.12
CA LEU A 114 -1.46 9.72 -11.12
C LEU A 114 -2.92 9.64 -10.70
N CYS A 115 -3.20 9.02 -9.56
CA CYS A 115 -4.53 8.86 -8.99
C CYS A 115 -4.46 8.39 -7.53
N SER A 116 -5.58 8.40 -6.83
CA SER A 116 -5.73 7.74 -5.53
C SER A 116 -6.79 6.64 -5.60
N GLN A 117 -6.61 5.59 -4.80
CA GLN A 117 -7.52 4.46 -4.73
C GLN A 117 -7.68 4.01 -3.28
N VAL A 118 -8.89 3.58 -2.92
CA VAL A 118 -9.12 2.95 -1.62
C VAL A 118 -8.66 1.49 -1.65
N ASN A 119 -8.11 1.02 -0.53
CA ASN A 119 -7.64 -0.34 -0.37
C ASN A 119 -7.93 -0.85 1.05
N GLN A 120 -7.82 -2.15 1.22
CA GLN A 120 -7.85 -2.80 2.53
C GLN A 120 -6.62 -3.69 2.66
N TYR A 121 -5.90 -3.54 3.76
CA TYR A 121 -4.68 -4.29 4.03
C TYR A 121 -4.84 -5.09 5.33
N ALA A 122 -4.94 -6.42 5.18
CA ALA A 122 -5.06 -7.33 6.32
C ALA A 122 -3.66 -7.67 6.85
N TYR A 123 -3.36 -7.25 8.09
CA TYR A 123 -2.07 -7.53 8.70
C TYR A 123 -2.22 -7.79 10.20
N ARG A 124 -1.68 -8.91 10.68
CA ARG A 124 -1.69 -9.33 12.10
C ARG A 124 -3.06 -9.22 12.77
N GLY A 125 -4.11 -9.64 12.08
CA GLY A 125 -5.49 -9.63 12.60
C GLY A 125 -6.21 -8.29 12.48
N VAL A 126 -5.55 -7.24 12.01
CA VAL A 126 -6.17 -5.92 11.78
C VAL A 126 -6.43 -5.72 10.29
N LEU A 127 -7.65 -5.29 9.94
CA LEU A 127 -8.00 -4.88 8.59
C LEU A 127 -7.84 -3.36 8.48
N TYR A 128 -6.68 -2.92 8.01
CA TYR A 128 -6.41 -1.50 7.84
C TYR A 128 -7.16 -0.94 6.65
N PRO A 129 -7.97 0.12 6.82
CA PRO A 129 -8.40 0.93 5.68
C PRO A 129 -7.19 1.70 5.17
N VAL A 130 -6.92 1.64 3.87
CA VAL A 130 -5.76 2.30 3.24
C VAL A 130 -6.23 3.23 2.14
N LEU A 131 -5.57 4.38 2.02
CA LEU A 131 -5.64 5.26 0.86
C LEU A 131 -4.30 5.17 0.13
N ASP A 132 -4.30 4.47 -1.01
CA ASP A 132 -3.13 4.35 -1.87
C ASP A 132 -3.04 5.58 -2.79
N LEU A 133 -1.93 6.29 -2.74
CA LEU A 133 -1.57 7.39 -3.64
C LEU A 133 -0.62 6.86 -4.71
N PHE A 134 -1.07 6.85 -5.96
CA PHE A 134 -0.27 6.37 -7.08
C PHE A 134 0.39 7.52 -7.82
N PHE A 135 1.65 7.29 -8.19
CA PHE A 135 2.49 8.22 -8.92
C PHE A 135 3.06 7.58 -10.19
N THR A 136 3.42 8.40 -11.15
CA THR A 136 4.37 8.05 -12.20
C THR A 136 5.71 8.67 -11.86
N ALA A 137 6.81 8.02 -12.25
CA ALA A 137 8.15 8.52 -12.02
C ALA A 137 9.11 8.06 -13.13
N ARG A 138 10.35 8.53 -13.08
CA ARG A 138 11.43 8.08 -13.96
C ARG A 138 12.55 7.43 -13.16
N ALA A 139 12.99 6.25 -13.57
CA ALA A 139 14.12 5.57 -12.97
C ALA A 139 15.44 6.20 -13.47
N VAL A 140 16.29 6.65 -12.54
CA VAL A 140 17.58 7.31 -12.89
C VAL A 140 18.68 6.28 -13.15
N ASN A 141 18.68 5.19 -12.39
CA ASN A 141 19.71 4.15 -12.47
C ASN A 141 19.09 2.74 -12.59
N PRO A 142 18.32 2.47 -13.67
CA PRO A 142 17.52 1.24 -13.79
C PRO A 142 18.36 -0.06 -13.78
N THR A 143 19.64 0.03 -14.14
CA THR A 143 20.58 -1.12 -14.12
C THR A 143 21.06 -1.47 -12.72
N ALA A 144 20.84 -0.63 -11.71
CA ALA A 144 21.15 -0.91 -10.31
C ALA A 144 20.03 -1.70 -9.61
N ALA A 145 18.91 -1.99 -10.30
CA ALA A 145 17.79 -2.71 -9.72
C ALA A 145 18.21 -4.09 -9.20
N GLN A 146 17.82 -4.40 -7.98
CA GLN A 146 18.05 -5.67 -7.28
C GLN A 146 16.89 -5.95 -6.33
N SER A 147 16.69 -7.21 -5.99
CA SER A 147 15.69 -7.58 -4.97
C SER A 147 16.28 -7.34 -3.59
N LEU A 148 15.70 -6.41 -2.83
CA LEU A 148 16.09 -6.07 -1.47
C LEU A 148 14.95 -6.41 -0.51
N ASP A 149 14.64 -5.53 0.43
CA ASP A 149 13.70 -5.77 1.51
C ASP A 149 12.32 -6.21 0.99
N ASP A 150 11.79 -7.31 1.56
CA ASP A 150 10.47 -7.90 1.27
C ASP A 150 10.14 -8.18 -0.21
N VAL A 151 11.16 -8.22 -1.09
CA VAL A 151 11.04 -8.42 -2.54
C VAL A 151 11.57 -9.79 -2.94
N ALA A 152 10.72 -10.67 -3.46
CA ALA A 152 11.10 -11.99 -3.97
C ALA A 152 11.74 -11.94 -5.37
N GLY A 153 11.50 -10.87 -6.13
CA GLY A 153 12.00 -10.64 -7.47
C GLY A 153 11.49 -9.34 -8.03
N PHE A 154 12.08 -8.89 -9.13
CA PHE A 154 11.59 -7.72 -9.85
C PHE A 154 11.64 -7.95 -11.36
N GLU A 155 10.84 -7.22 -12.10
CA GLU A 155 10.80 -7.26 -13.55
C GLU A 155 10.43 -5.92 -14.16
N TRP A 156 11.05 -5.61 -15.29
CA TRP A 156 10.69 -4.46 -16.12
C TRP A 156 9.70 -4.88 -17.18
N ARG A 157 8.48 -4.39 -17.10
CA ARG A 157 7.37 -4.79 -17.99
C ARG A 157 6.83 -3.60 -18.77
N ASP A 158 6.37 -3.85 -19.98
CA ASP A 158 5.51 -2.91 -20.67
C ASP A 158 4.17 -2.84 -19.91
N PRO A 159 3.81 -1.68 -19.34
CA PRO A 159 2.60 -1.56 -18.55
C PRO A 159 1.31 -1.85 -19.34
N LEU A 160 1.36 -1.75 -20.68
CA LEU A 160 0.22 -2.06 -21.54
C LEU A 160 -0.05 -3.58 -21.66
N THR A 161 0.93 -4.41 -21.30
CA THR A 161 0.85 -5.88 -21.37
C THR A 161 0.63 -6.56 -20.03
N VAL A 162 0.73 -5.83 -18.91
CA VAL A 162 0.47 -6.38 -17.59
C VAL A 162 -1.03 -6.60 -17.40
N ALA A 163 -1.41 -7.83 -17.05
CA ALA A 163 -2.78 -8.17 -16.77
C ALA A 163 -3.16 -7.81 -15.32
N GLU A 164 -4.41 -7.44 -15.09
CA GLU A 164 -4.88 -7.01 -13.76
C GLU A 164 -4.79 -8.14 -12.71
N ASP A 165 -4.98 -9.37 -13.11
CA ASP A 165 -4.93 -10.55 -12.23
C ASP A 165 -3.50 -10.88 -11.75
N GLU A 166 -2.48 -10.35 -12.44
CA GLU A 166 -1.10 -10.43 -11.96
C GLU A 166 -0.83 -9.53 -10.75
N LEU A 167 -1.67 -8.49 -10.50
CA LEU A 167 -1.44 -7.49 -9.45
C LEU A 167 -2.06 -7.88 -8.11
N ALA A 168 -1.32 -7.57 -7.03
CA ALA A 168 -1.64 -7.98 -5.67
C ALA A 168 -2.93 -7.39 -5.10
N PHE A 169 -3.25 -6.13 -5.42
CA PHE A 169 -4.36 -5.41 -4.78
C PHE A 169 -5.32 -4.77 -5.78
N PRO A 170 -6.62 -4.69 -5.44
CA PRO A 170 -7.62 -4.04 -6.29
C PRO A 170 -7.28 -2.57 -6.61
N SER A 171 -6.67 -1.84 -5.68
CA SER A 171 -6.21 -0.47 -5.88
C SER A 171 -5.16 -0.36 -6.98
N MET A 172 -4.20 -1.30 -7.01
CA MET A 172 -3.15 -1.37 -8.03
C MET A 172 -3.73 -1.68 -9.41
N LYS A 173 -4.73 -2.57 -9.48
CA LYS A 173 -5.47 -2.88 -10.72
C LYS A 173 -6.16 -1.64 -11.27
N ALA A 174 -6.84 -0.88 -10.40
CA ALA A 174 -7.50 0.37 -10.78
C ALA A 174 -6.48 1.42 -11.25
N ALA A 175 -5.36 1.58 -10.55
CA ALA A 175 -4.30 2.51 -10.92
C ALA A 175 -3.61 2.12 -12.24
N LEU A 176 -3.40 0.81 -12.48
CA LEU A 176 -2.86 0.33 -13.77
C LEU A 176 -3.78 0.72 -14.92
N ARG A 177 -5.09 0.60 -14.79
CA ARG A 177 -6.05 1.07 -15.83
C ARG A 177 -5.90 2.55 -16.12
N VAL A 178 -5.73 3.38 -15.08
CA VAL A 178 -5.52 4.82 -15.25
C VAL A 178 -4.21 5.09 -16.00
N LEU A 179 -3.12 4.41 -15.62
CA LEU A 179 -1.84 4.51 -16.31
C LEU A 179 -1.96 4.10 -17.79
N GLN A 180 -2.55 2.93 -18.07
CA GLN A 180 -2.74 2.43 -19.42
C GLN A 180 -3.60 3.38 -20.28
N ALA A 181 -4.65 3.96 -19.71
CA ALA A 181 -5.48 4.95 -20.40
C ALA A 181 -4.69 6.21 -20.77
N ARG A 182 -3.85 6.70 -19.84
CA ARG A 182 -2.98 7.86 -20.07
C ARG A 182 -1.93 7.58 -21.17
N LEU A 183 -1.34 6.37 -21.17
CA LEU A 183 -0.35 5.98 -22.18
C LEU A 183 -0.93 5.81 -23.57
N ARG A 184 -2.20 5.34 -23.68
CA ARG A 184 -2.90 5.19 -24.97
C ARG A 184 -3.38 6.53 -25.53
N ASN A 185 -3.67 7.50 -24.65
CA ASN A 185 -4.17 8.83 -25.01
C ASN A 185 -3.32 9.89 -24.32
N PRO A 186 -2.07 10.11 -24.76
CA PRO A 186 -1.24 11.13 -24.16
C PRO A 186 -1.89 12.49 -24.37
N THR A 187 -2.20 13.19 -23.27
CA THR A 187 -2.65 14.58 -23.32
C THR A 187 -1.45 15.42 -23.76
N PRO A 188 -1.62 16.34 -24.72
CA PRO A 188 -0.54 17.17 -25.25
C PRO A 188 0.06 18.09 -24.18
#